data_bead1057a6ecc16e8289a968c14ccee4
#
_entry.id   bead1057a6ecc16e8289a968c14ccee4
#
_cell.length_a   1.000
_cell.length_b   1.000
_cell.length_c   1.000
_cell.angle_alpha   90.00
_cell.angle_beta   90.00
_cell.angle_gamma   90.00
#
_symmetry.space_group_name_H-M   'P 1'
#
loop_
_entity.id
_entity.type
_entity.pdbx_description
1 polymer ?
#
loop_
_entity_poly.entity_id
_entity_poly.type
_entity_poly.pdbx_seq_one_letter_code
_entity_poly.pdbx_strand_id
1 'polypeptide(L)'
;WQSLVDLAGLAIPSVVSTGEGRHAPAFLEDVLFTHKGLSGPGILQISSYWQPGEPIVLDLAPGQEMAAMLIEAKSGSRQQLGTFLGTLWPKRLAEQWLGEDAAKRLADAPDRFLKDLGQRIQAWSIIPNGTAGYKKAEVMRGGVDTKGLDQRSMQAKSVQGLYFIGEVVDVTGWLGGYNFQWAWSSGVACGRS
;
A
#
# COMPACT_ATOMS: atom_id res chain seq x y z
N TRP A 1 16.05 3.77 -2.73
CA TRP A 1 15.75 2.68 -1.78
C TRP A 1 16.93 2.34 -0.87
N GLN A 2 18.18 2.63 -1.26
CA GLN A 2 19.38 2.25 -0.49
C GLN A 2 19.32 2.70 0.98
N SER A 3 18.81 3.88 1.27
CA SER A 3 18.66 4.41 2.63
C SER A 3 17.64 3.67 3.51
N LEU A 4 16.78 2.82 2.93
CA LEU A 4 15.72 2.10 3.64
C LEU A 4 15.96 0.58 3.67
N VAL A 5 17.05 0.09 3.10
CA VAL A 5 17.38 -1.35 3.05
C VAL A 5 17.49 -1.96 4.44
N ASP A 6 18.03 -1.20 5.38
CA ASP A 6 18.21 -1.65 6.76
C ASP A 6 16.90 -1.78 7.54
N LEU A 7 15.77 -1.29 6.97
CA LEU A 7 14.43 -1.49 7.53
C LEU A 7 13.82 -2.85 7.14
N ALA A 8 14.50 -3.66 6.35
CA ALA A 8 13.97 -4.95 5.92
C ALA A 8 13.50 -5.81 7.09
N GLY A 9 12.31 -6.39 6.94
CA GLY A 9 11.61 -7.16 7.97
C GLY A 9 10.75 -6.33 8.92
N LEU A 10 10.75 -5.00 8.81
CA LEU A 10 9.90 -4.13 9.62
C LEU A 10 8.56 -3.92 8.91
N ALA A 11 7.47 -4.06 9.65
CA ALA A 11 6.11 -3.74 9.18
C ALA A 11 5.48 -2.67 10.07
N ILE A 12 4.69 -1.78 9.47
CA ILE A 12 3.91 -0.78 10.20
C ILE A 12 2.51 -0.63 9.58
N PRO A 13 1.48 -0.39 10.40
CA PRO A 13 0.17 0.02 9.91
C PRO A 13 0.27 1.34 9.15
N SER A 14 -0.30 1.38 7.95
CA SER A 14 -0.28 2.57 7.09
C SER A 14 -1.54 2.65 6.25
N VAL A 15 -1.96 3.84 5.84
CA VAL A 15 -2.90 3.97 4.73
C VAL A 15 -2.10 4.09 3.45
N VAL A 16 -2.35 3.17 2.51
CA VAL A 16 -1.70 3.17 1.19
C VAL A 16 -2.74 3.50 0.13
N SER A 17 -2.46 4.49 -0.70
CA SER A 17 -3.36 4.94 -1.78
C SER A 17 -2.62 5.16 -3.09
N THR A 18 -3.36 5.19 -4.20
CA THR A 18 -2.87 5.56 -5.54
C THR A 18 -3.99 6.22 -6.35
N GLY A 19 -3.63 6.95 -7.40
CA GLY A 19 -4.58 7.73 -8.19
C GLY A 19 -5.03 9.01 -7.48
N GLU A 20 -5.93 9.74 -8.14
CA GLU A 20 -6.44 11.03 -7.67
C GLU A 20 -7.96 11.00 -7.51
N GLY A 21 -8.47 11.90 -6.66
CA GLY A 21 -9.90 12.14 -6.49
C GLY A 21 -10.57 11.33 -5.36
N ARG A 22 -11.86 11.61 -5.16
CA ARG A 22 -12.67 11.12 -4.02
C ARG A 22 -12.81 9.59 -3.96
N HIS A 23 -12.63 8.92 -5.08
CA HIS A 23 -12.79 7.45 -5.21
C HIS A 23 -11.45 6.74 -5.43
N ALA A 24 -10.33 7.43 -5.19
CA ALA A 24 -9.01 6.80 -5.24
C ALA A 24 -8.97 5.61 -4.24
N PRO A 25 -8.49 4.45 -4.66
CA PRO A 25 -8.37 3.30 -3.76
C PRO A 25 -7.40 3.61 -2.64
N ALA A 26 -7.80 3.27 -1.41
CA ALA A 26 -6.98 3.40 -0.22
C ALA A 26 -7.22 2.23 0.72
N PHE A 27 -6.15 1.71 1.33
CA PHE A 27 -6.18 0.55 2.21
C PHE A 27 -5.42 0.86 3.50
N LEU A 28 -6.09 0.68 4.63
CA LEU A 28 -5.46 0.70 5.95
C LEU A 28 -4.99 -0.72 6.27
N GLU A 29 -3.71 -0.97 6.06
CA GLU A 29 -3.08 -2.27 6.20
C GLU A 29 -1.60 -2.14 6.54
N ASP A 30 -0.97 -3.24 6.95
CA ASP A 30 0.46 -3.26 7.19
C ASP A 30 1.27 -3.11 5.90
N VAL A 31 2.28 -2.25 5.95
CA VAL A 31 3.32 -2.09 4.93
C VAL A 31 4.62 -2.69 5.45
N LEU A 32 5.15 -3.66 4.72
CA LEU A 32 6.39 -4.35 5.03
C LEU A 32 7.55 -3.75 4.23
N PHE A 33 8.60 -3.33 4.91
CA PHE A 33 9.86 -2.95 4.31
C PHE A 33 10.68 -4.19 3.96
N THR A 34 11.22 -4.24 2.76
CA THR A 34 12.08 -5.34 2.28
C THR A 34 13.39 -4.83 1.71
N HIS A 35 14.35 -5.70 1.46
CA HIS A 35 15.62 -5.34 0.82
C HIS A 35 15.46 -4.74 -0.59
N LYS A 36 14.32 -4.94 -1.25
CA LYS A 36 14.11 -4.52 -2.65
C LYS A 36 13.03 -3.46 -2.82
N GLY A 37 12.26 -3.17 -1.80
CA GLY A 37 11.13 -2.27 -1.88
C GLY A 37 10.11 -2.53 -0.78
N LEU A 38 8.87 -2.14 -1.01
CA LEU A 38 7.76 -2.35 -0.12
C LEU A 38 6.99 -3.63 -0.49
N SER A 39 6.37 -4.23 0.51
CA SER A 39 5.51 -5.39 0.43
C SER A 39 4.46 -5.33 1.55
N GLY A 40 3.85 -6.46 1.89
CA GLY A 40 2.81 -6.54 2.91
C GLY A 40 1.41 -6.29 2.35
N PRO A 41 0.37 -6.52 3.17
CA PRO A 41 -1.03 -6.45 2.75
C PRO A 41 -1.40 -5.15 2.05
N GLY A 42 -0.97 -4.00 2.57
CA GLY A 42 -1.24 -2.68 1.97
C GLY A 42 -0.70 -2.56 0.55
N ILE A 43 0.51 -3.05 0.32
CA ILE A 43 1.15 -3.02 -1.00
C ILE A 43 0.53 -4.05 -1.94
N LEU A 44 0.22 -5.25 -1.47
CA LEU A 44 -0.46 -6.26 -2.27
C LEU A 44 -1.82 -5.75 -2.76
N GLN A 45 -2.61 -5.12 -1.89
CA GLN A 45 -3.92 -4.57 -2.24
C GLN A 45 -3.80 -3.42 -3.25
N ILE A 46 -2.94 -2.42 -2.96
CA ILE A 46 -2.83 -1.24 -3.82
C ILE A 46 -2.24 -1.58 -5.20
N SER A 47 -1.40 -2.61 -5.30
CA SER A 47 -0.78 -3.05 -6.56
C SER A 47 -1.82 -3.47 -7.61
N SER A 48 -3.03 -3.88 -7.20
CA SER A 48 -4.14 -4.20 -8.10
C SER A 48 -4.75 -2.95 -8.78
N TYR A 49 -4.44 -1.76 -8.29
CA TYR A 49 -4.95 -0.49 -8.80
C TYR A 49 -3.85 0.38 -9.42
N TRP A 50 -2.62 0.29 -8.87
CA TRP A 50 -1.50 1.09 -9.31
C TRP A 50 -1.16 0.90 -10.78
N GLN A 51 -0.81 1.98 -11.49
CA GLN A 51 -0.33 1.95 -12.87
C GLN A 51 1.17 2.34 -12.92
N PRO A 52 1.95 1.75 -13.84
CA PRO A 52 3.35 2.12 -14.01
C PRO A 52 3.53 3.63 -14.24
N GLY A 53 4.41 4.23 -13.44
CA GLY A 53 4.69 5.67 -13.47
C GLY A 53 3.85 6.51 -12.53
N GLU A 54 2.79 5.95 -11.95
CA GLU A 54 2.00 6.64 -10.93
C GLU A 54 2.64 6.55 -9.55
N PRO A 55 2.45 7.55 -8.67
CA PRO A 55 2.85 7.43 -7.28
C PRO A 55 1.92 6.52 -6.49
N ILE A 56 2.47 5.86 -5.49
CA ILE A 56 1.73 5.41 -4.31
C ILE A 56 2.00 6.39 -3.18
N VAL A 57 0.99 6.69 -2.39
CA VAL A 57 1.07 7.60 -1.25
C VAL A 57 0.79 6.83 0.02
N LEU A 58 1.67 6.98 1.00
CA LEU A 58 1.58 6.32 2.29
C LEU A 58 1.36 7.35 3.39
N ASP A 59 0.30 7.16 4.17
CA ASP A 59 0.17 7.75 5.50
C ASP A 59 0.78 6.77 6.51
N LEU A 60 1.92 7.15 7.08
CA LEU A 60 2.68 6.34 8.03
C LEU A 60 2.22 6.51 9.48
N ALA A 61 1.24 7.37 9.73
CA ALA A 61 0.66 7.62 11.05
C ALA A 61 -0.87 7.79 10.96
N PRO A 62 -1.60 6.74 10.50
CA PRO A 62 -3.05 6.84 10.29
C PRO A 62 -3.79 7.27 11.55
N GLY A 63 -4.74 8.19 11.37
CA GLY A 63 -5.57 8.70 12.48
C GLY A 63 -4.86 9.68 13.41
N GLN A 64 -3.64 10.09 13.10
CA GLN A 64 -2.90 11.11 13.85
C GLN A 64 -2.89 12.44 13.09
N GLU A 65 -2.87 13.54 13.83
CA GLU A 65 -2.64 14.88 13.27
C GLU A 65 -1.18 15.26 13.46
N MET A 66 -0.28 14.65 12.68
CA MET A 66 1.15 14.69 12.91
C MET A 66 1.74 16.11 13.01
N ALA A 67 1.27 17.04 12.17
CA ALA A 67 1.74 18.42 12.21
C ALA A 67 1.37 19.11 13.54
N ALA A 68 0.16 18.89 14.04
CA ALA A 68 -0.30 19.43 15.32
C ALA A 68 0.47 18.79 16.48
N MET A 69 0.62 17.46 16.46
CA MET A 69 1.35 16.72 17.50
C MET A 69 2.83 17.15 17.62
N LEU A 70 3.50 17.36 16.49
CA LEU A 70 4.90 17.81 16.49
C LEU A 70 5.03 19.24 17.04
N ILE A 71 4.10 20.14 16.73
CA ILE A 71 4.09 21.51 17.26
C ILE A 71 3.78 21.52 18.74
N GLU A 72 2.81 20.75 19.19
CA GLU A 72 2.47 20.62 20.61
C GLU A 72 3.65 20.05 21.41
N ALA A 73 4.25 18.97 20.91
CA ALA A 73 5.41 18.34 21.53
C ALA A 73 6.66 19.24 21.58
N LYS A 74 6.73 20.27 20.74
CA LYS A 74 7.83 21.26 20.74
C LYS A 74 7.91 22.06 22.05
N SER A 75 6.75 22.35 22.67
CA SER A 75 6.66 23.26 23.81
C SER A 75 7.41 22.68 25.02
N GLY A 76 8.53 23.32 25.41
CA GLY A 76 9.34 22.91 26.55
C GLY A 76 10.08 21.58 26.40
N SER A 77 10.04 20.94 25.24
CA SER A 77 10.61 19.63 24.99
C SER A 77 12.13 19.68 24.83
N ARG A 78 12.82 18.75 25.51
CA ARG A 78 14.25 18.47 25.26
C ARG A 78 14.45 17.27 24.34
N GLN A 79 13.36 16.65 23.85
CA GLN A 79 13.43 15.47 23.03
C GLN A 79 13.96 15.78 21.62
N GLN A 80 14.65 14.81 21.05
CA GLN A 80 15.01 14.80 19.64
C GLN A 80 13.84 14.26 18.80
N LEU A 81 13.75 14.66 17.55
CA LEU A 81 12.72 14.20 16.60
C LEU A 81 12.69 12.67 16.47
N GLY A 82 13.84 12.02 16.37
CA GLY A 82 13.94 10.56 16.34
C GLY A 82 13.39 9.90 17.60
N THR A 83 13.62 10.49 18.77
CA THR A 83 13.05 9.99 20.03
C THR A 83 11.55 10.16 20.08
N PHE A 84 11.03 11.31 19.62
CA PHE A 84 9.60 11.56 19.58
C PHE A 84 8.88 10.59 18.61
N LEU A 85 9.36 10.49 17.37
CA LEU A 85 8.77 9.55 16.40
C LEU A 85 8.97 8.09 16.83
N GLY A 86 10.01 7.77 17.58
CA GLY A 86 10.23 6.46 18.18
C GLY A 86 9.18 6.06 19.23
N THR A 87 8.30 6.98 19.68
CA THR A 87 7.13 6.66 20.50
C THR A 87 5.93 6.15 19.66
N LEU A 88 5.91 6.49 18.36
CA LEU A 88 4.87 6.11 17.43
C LEU A 88 5.31 4.95 16.53
N TRP A 89 6.59 4.91 16.18
CA TRP A 89 7.18 3.94 15.28
C TRP A 89 8.29 3.12 15.97
N PRO A 90 8.65 1.97 15.42
CA PRO A 90 9.91 1.33 15.78
C PRO A 90 11.08 2.32 15.61
N LYS A 91 11.92 2.43 16.64
CA LYS A 91 13.03 3.40 16.70
C LYS A 91 13.88 3.40 15.43
N ARG A 92 14.18 2.22 14.89
CA ARG A 92 14.96 2.05 13.66
C ARG A 92 14.30 2.76 12.47
N LEU A 93 12.95 2.70 12.36
CA LEU A 93 12.23 3.42 11.31
C LEU A 93 12.33 4.93 11.50
N ALA A 94 12.08 5.43 12.72
CA ALA A 94 12.14 6.85 13.01
C ALA A 94 13.53 7.45 12.67
N GLU A 95 14.60 6.78 13.09
CA GLU A 95 15.97 7.21 12.83
C GLU A 95 16.31 7.17 11.33
N GLN A 96 16.00 6.07 10.65
CA GLN A 96 16.35 5.88 9.24
C GLN A 96 15.55 6.81 8.32
N TRP A 97 14.25 6.99 8.61
CA TRP A 97 13.36 7.83 7.80
C TRP A 97 13.68 9.32 7.95
N LEU A 98 14.01 9.76 9.16
CA LEU A 98 14.45 11.13 9.43
C LEU A 98 15.87 11.42 8.94
N GLY A 99 16.74 10.41 8.91
CA GLY A 99 18.16 10.59 8.62
C GLY A 99 18.81 11.57 9.60
N GLU A 100 19.51 12.59 9.08
CA GLU A 100 20.20 13.60 9.88
C GLU A 100 19.27 14.41 10.80
N ASP A 101 18.00 14.54 10.42
CA ASP A 101 17.02 15.27 11.24
C ASP A 101 16.64 14.51 12.53
N ALA A 102 16.96 13.23 12.65
CA ALA A 102 16.64 12.43 13.84
C ALA A 102 17.25 13.01 15.13
N ALA A 103 18.44 13.58 15.04
CA ALA A 103 19.15 14.19 16.16
C ALA A 103 18.69 15.63 16.48
N LYS A 104 17.90 16.25 15.62
CA LYS A 104 17.41 17.63 15.81
C LYS A 104 16.45 17.69 16.99
N ARG A 105 16.65 18.65 17.90
CA ARG A 105 15.73 18.87 19.02
C ARG A 105 14.41 19.46 18.52
N LEU A 106 13.31 18.97 19.04
CA LEU A 106 11.97 19.51 18.74
C LEU A 106 11.89 21.02 19.05
N ALA A 107 12.42 21.46 20.21
CA ALA A 107 12.39 22.86 20.61
C ALA A 107 13.10 23.79 19.62
N ASP A 108 14.14 23.32 18.94
CA ASP A 108 14.96 24.10 18.03
C ASP A 108 14.44 24.08 16.60
N ALA A 109 13.47 23.20 16.30
CA ALA A 109 12.90 23.06 14.97
C ALA A 109 11.89 24.20 14.67
N PRO A 110 11.96 24.89 13.52
CA PRO A 110 10.96 25.87 13.13
C PRO A 110 9.56 25.24 12.95
N ASP A 111 8.50 25.94 13.27
CA ASP A 111 7.13 25.45 13.12
C ASP A 111 6.81 25.05 11.68
N ARG A 112 7.30 25.80 10.71
CA ARG A 112 7.16 25.45 9.29
C ARG A 112 7.77 24.09 9.00
N PHE A 113 8.99 23.83 9.49
CA PHE A 113 9.65 22.53 9.32
C PHE A 113 8.82 21.38 9.93
N LEU A 114 8.27 21.60 11.14
CA LEU A 114 7.46 20.59 11.82
C LEU A 114 6.13 20.32 11.08
N LYS A 115 5.50 21.36 10.51
CA LYS A 115 4.32 21.20 9.67
C LYS A 115 4.64 20.41 8.40
N ASP A 116 5.71 20.78 7.70
CA ASP A 116 6.14 20.10 6.48
C ASP A 116 6.53 18.64 6.78
N LEU A 117 7.16 18.37 7.91
CA LEU A 117 7.49 17.02 8.38
C LEU A 117 6.23 16.20 8.63
N GLY A 118 5.25 16.77 9.35
CA GLY A 118 3.96 16.12 9.61
C GLY A 118 3.24 15.76 8.32
N GLN A 119 3.19 16.67 7.37
CA GLN A 119 2.61 16.41 6.04
C GLN A 119 3.35 15.30 5.29
N ARG A 120 4.69 15.30 5.32
CA ARG A 120 5.49 14.24 4.70
C ARG A 120 5.25 12.87 5.31
N ILE A 121 5.01 12.79 6.61
CA ILE A 121 4.67 11.55 7.31
C ILE A 121 3.31 11.01 6.83
N GLN A 122 2.33 11.89 6.66
CA GLN A 122 0.97 11.52 6.28
C GLN A 122 0.75 11.45 4.75
N ALA A 123 1.69 11.90 3.96
CA ALA A 123 1.64 11.87 2.50
C ALA A 123 3.01 11.54 1.88
N TRP A 124 3.62 10.45 2.35
CA TRP A 124 4.89 9.99 1.78
C TRP A 124 4.66 9.38 0.41
N SER A 125 5.02 10.13 -0.62
CA SER A 125 4.85 9.75 -2.02
C SER A 125 6.07 9.01 -2.55
N ILE A 126 5.85 7.87 -3.19
CA ILE A 126 6.86 7.04 -3.83
C ILE A 126 6.38 6.69 -5.24
N ILE A 127 7.25 6.80 -6.23
CA ILE A 127 6.99 6.28 -7.58
C ILE A 127 7.72 4.94 -7.70
N PRO A 128 7.00 3.80 -7.68
CA PRO A 128 7.63 2.50 -7.83
C PRO A 128 8.20 2.32 -9.25
N ASN A 129 9.38 1.73 -9.35
CA ASN A 129 9.99 1.39 -10.65
C ASN A 129 9.31 0.18 -11.33
N GLY A 130 8.46 -0.55 -10.59
CA GLY A 130 7.77 -1.74 -11.06
C GLY A 130 7.38 -2.66 -9.92
N THR A 131 6.93 -3.85 -10.26
CA THR A 131 6.55 -4.92 -9.33
C THR A 131 7.67 -5.97 -9.22
N ALA A 132 7.56 -6.87 -8.23
CA ALA A 132 8.46 -8.02 -8.09
C ALA A 132 8.25 -9.12 -9.17
N GLY A 133 7.24 -8.95 -10.03
CA GLY A 133 6.92 -9.83 -11.15
C GLY A 133 6.34 -11.19 -10.75
N TYR A 134 6.16 -12.06 -11.73
CA TYR A 134 5.46 -13.34 -11.60
C TYR A 134 6.01 -14.26 -10.51
N LYS A 135 7.30 -14.18 -10.18
CA LYS A 135 7.91 -15.01 -9.13
C LYS A 135 7.39 -14.71 -7.72
N LYS A 136 6.73 -13.56 -7.53
CA LYS A 136 6.20 -13.08 -6.24
C LYS A 136 4.72 -12.71 -6.30
N ALA A 137 4.11 -12.75 -7.49
CA ALA A 137 2.70 -12.45 -7.64
C ALA A 137 1.84 -13.52 -6.94
N GLU A 138 0.87 -13.07 -6.15
CA GLU A 138 -0.17 -13.90 -5.53
C GLU A 138 -1.47 -13.85 -6.34
N VAL A 139 -1.71 -12.73 -7.02
CA VAL A 139 -2.81 -12.53 -7.95
C VAL A 139 -2.31 -11.79 -9.18
N MET A 140 -3.10 -11.82 -10.26
CA MET A 140 -2.79 -11.10 -11.48
C MET A 140 -3.97 -10.25 -11.89
N ARG A 141 -3.68 -9.07 -12.41
CA ARG A 141 -4.64 -8.19 -13.07
C ARG A 141 -4.54 -8.39 -14.57
N GLY A 142 -5.68 -8.34 -15.23
CA GLY A 142 -5.81 -8.68 -16.64
C GLY A 142 -6.21 -10.15 -16.83
N GLY A 143 -6.60 -10.50 -18.03
CA GLY A 143 -7.09 -11.83 -18.37
C GLY A 143 -8.22 -11.78 -19.39
N VAL A 144 -9.08 -12.79 -19.38
CA VAL A 144 -10.26 -12.84 -20.25
C VAL A 144 -11.29 -11.80 -19.80
N ASP A 145 -11.65 -10.87 -20.70
CA ASP A 145 -12.61 -9.80 -20.40
C ASP A 145 -13.99 -10.39 -20.03
N THR A 146 -14.47 -10.02 -18.85
CA THR A 146 -15.79 -10.44 -18.33
C THR A 146 -16.95 -10.07 -19.24
N LYS A 147 -16.83 -8.98 -20.02
CA LYS A 147 -17.87 -8.56 -21.00
C LYS A 147 -18.07 -9.59 -22.11
N GLY A 148 -17.05 -10.36 -22.43
CA GLY A 148 -17.07 -11.43 -23.42
C GLY A 148 -17.70 -12.73 -22.92
N LEU A 149 -18.05 -12.84 -21.64
CA LEU A 149 -18.58 -14.04 -21.01
C LEU A 149 -20.07 -13.91 -20.66
N ASP A 150 -20.79 -15.01 -20.74
CA ASP A 150 -22.11 -15.15 -20.12
C ASP A 150 -21.94 -15.27 -18.59
N GLN A 151 -22.64 -14.41 -17.85
CA GLN A 151 -22.46 -14.30 -16.38
C GLN A 151 -22.98 -15.51 -15.60
N ARG A 152 -23.84 -16.34 -16.20
CA ARG A 152 -24.45 -17.51 -15.52
C ARG A 152 -23.67 -18.78 -15.77
N SER A 153 -23.17 -18.95 -16.99
CA SER A 153 -22.50 -20.18 -17.44
C SER A 153 -21.01 -20.03 -17.57
N MET A 154 -20.47 -18.80 -17.58
CA MET A 154 -19.07 -18.51 -17.88
C MET A 154 -18.65 -18.88 -19.31
N GLN A 155 -19.62 -19.12 -20.21
CA GLN A 155 -19.37 -19.42 -21.62
C GLN A 155 -18.98 -18.15 -22.38
N ALA A 156 -18.02 -18.28 -23.28
CA ALA A 156 -17.69 -17.21 -24.23
C ALA A 156 -18.88 -16.91 -25.15
N LYS A 157 -19.30 -15.64 -25.22
CA LYS A 157 -20.43 -15.22 -26.08
C LYS A 157 -20.15 -15.41 -27.57
N SER A 158 -18.88 -15.37 -27.97
CA SER A 158 -18.42 -15.47 -29.34
C SER A 158 -18.16 -16.90 -29.81
N VAL A 159 -18.00 -17.86 -28.87
CA VAL A 159 -17.65 -19.24 -29.21
C VAL A 159 -18.47 -20.19 -28.35
N GLN A 160 -19.41 -20.89 -28.95
CA GLN A 160 -20.24 -21.89 -28.28
C GLN A 160 -19.37 -23.06 -27.77
N GLY A 161 -19.61 -23.49 -26.52
CA GLY A 161 -18.90 -24.60 -25.91
C GLY A 161 -17.52 -24.24 -25.32
N LEU A 162 -17.09 -22.97 -25.42
CA LEU A 162 -15.86 -22.49 -24.80
C LEU A 162 -16.17 -21.75 -23.50
N TYR A 163 -15.55 -22.16 -22.41
CA TYR A 163 -15.76 -21.61 -21.07
C TYR A 163 -14.45 -21.11 -20.45
N PHE A 164 -14.52 -20.03 -19.66
CA PHE A 164 -13.40 -19.50 -18.91
C PHE A 164 -13.81 -19.32 -17.45
N ILE A 165 -13.08 -19.92 -16.54
CA ILE A 165 -13.36 -19.91 -15.11
C ILE A 165 -12.10 -19.59 -14.29
N GLY A 166 -12.29 -19.18 -13.03
CA GLY A 166 -11.19 -18.90 -12.12
C GLY A 166 -10.38 -17.67 -12.50
N GLU A 167 -9.11 -17.70 -12.16
CA GLU A 167 -8.21 -16.54 -12.23
C GLU A 167 -7.74 -16.19 -13.65
N VAL A 168 -8.05 -17.00 -14.65
CA VAL A 168 -7.83 -16.63 -16.06
C VAL A 168 -8.79 -15.52 -16.52
N VAL A 169 -9.91 -15.36 -15.83
CA VAL A 169 -10.86 -14.25 -16.07
C VAL A 169 -10.36 -13.00 -15.36
N ASP A 170 -10.53 -11.83 -16.01
CA ASP A 170 -10.10 -10.54 -15.43
C ASP A 170 -11.02 -10.11 -14.28
N VAL A 171 -10.87 -10.82 -13.17
CA VAL A 171 -11.50 -10.55 -11.88
C VAL A 171 -10.42 -10.65 -10.80
N THR A 172 -10.15 -9.53 -10.14
CA THR A 172 -9.14 -9.46 -9.09
C THR A 172 -9.82 -9.05 -7.78
N GLY A 173 -9.87 -9.98 -6.84
CA GLY A 173 -10.40 -9.76 -5.49
C GLY A 173 -9.34 -9.21 -4.54
N TRP A 174 -9.80 -8.60 -3.46
CA TRP A 174 -8.94 -8.18 -2.35
C TRP A 174 -8.39 -9.38 -1.57
N LEU A 175 -7.45 -9.12 -0.66
CA LEU A 175 -7.01 -10.12 0.31
C LEU A 175 -8.20 -10.60 1.17
N GLY A 176 -8.14 -11.85 1.62
CA GLY A 176 -9.21 -12.45 2.44
C GLY A 176 -9.92 -13.62 1.76
N GLY A 177 -9.30 -14.24 0.74
CA GLY A 177 -9.82 -15.44 0.08
C GLY A 177 -10.80 -15.20 -1.07
N TYR A 178 -11.05 -13.94 -1.44
CA TYR A 178 -12.01 -13.59 -2.52
C TYR A 178 -11.63 -14.18 -3.88
N ASN A 179 -10.33 -14.27 -4.21
CA ASN A 179 -9.88 -14.86 -5.47
C ASN A 179 -10.15 -16.37 -5.52
N PHE A 180 -9.95 -17.10 -4.42
CA PHE A 180 -10.35 -18.50 -4.31
C PHE A 180 -11.87 -18.67 -4.39
N GLN A 181 -12.62 -17.80 -3.70
CA GLN A 181 -14.08 -17.83 -3.76
C GLN A 181 -14.60 -17.59 -5.18
N TRP A 182 -13.99 -16.67 -5.91
CA TRP A 182 -14.29 -16.46 -7.33
C TRP A 182 -13.98 -17.70 -8.17
N ALA A 183 -12.81 -18.31 -7.99
CA ALA A 183 -12.42 -19.51 -8.71
C ALA A 183 -13.45 -20.66 -8.51
N TRP A 184 -13.83 -20.92 -7.28
CA TRP A 184 -14.85 -21.93 -6.94
C TRP A 184 -16.22 -21.58 -7.50
N SER A 185 -16.67 -20.34 -7.31
CA SER A 185 -18.00 -19.92 -7.74
C SER A 185 -18.16 -19.95 -9.26
N SER A 186 -17.17 -19.50 -10.02
CA SER A 186 -17.18 -19.54 -11.47
C SER A 186 -17.13 -20.98 -12.00
N GLY A 187 -16.34 -21.85 -11.35
CA GLY A 187 -16.29 -23.27 -11.68
C GLY A 187 -17.63 -23.99 -11.46
N VAL A 188 -18.31 -23.71 -10.34
CA VAL A 188 -19.65 -24.25 -10.04
C VAL A 188 -20.69 -23.71 -11.03
N ALA A 189 -20.64 -22.42 -11.38
CA ALA A 189 -21.54 -21.82 -12.37
C ALA A 189 -21.40 -22.52 -13.72
N CYS A 190 -20.16 -22.73 -14.18
CA CYS A 190 -19.88 -23.45 -15.42
C CYS A 190 -20.36 -24.92 -15.37
N GLY A 191 -20.14 -25.62 -14.26
CA GLY A 191 -20.51 -27.04 -14.16
C GLY A 191 -22.01 -27.31 -14.02
N ARG A 192 -22.83 -26.27 -13.79
CA ARG A 192 -24.29 -26.37 -13.67
C ARG A 192 -25.04 -25.88 -14.93
N SER A 193 -24.32 -25.31 -15.87
CA SER A 193 -24.86 -24.82 -17.16
C SER A 193 -24.81 -25.93 -18.23
#